data_e67d353e65817dad7163dcc7bea9cc68
#
_entry.id   e67d353e65817dad7163dcc7bea9cc68
#
_cell.length_a   1.000
_cell.length_b   1.000
_cell.length_c   1.000
_cell.angle_alpha   90.00
_cell.angle_beta   90.00
_cell.angle_gamma   90.00
#
_symmetry.space_group_name_H-M   'P 1'
#
loop_
_entity.id
_entity.type
_entity.pdbx_description
1 polymer ?
#
loop_
_entity_poly.entity_id
_entity_poly.type
_entity_poly.pdbx_seq_one_letter_code
_entity_poly.pdbx_strand_id
1 'polypeptide(L)'
;MQRKQLVNRILIGIVVLLLGAALCLSSFPRTVYSWFEIERVEIVGEISPISASQFKRALGDSTQGTFFTVDVNAVREAARRAPWVKDAQVRRVWPNALSIKIEQHEALALWEDGRLVSTEGHLF
;
A
#
# COMPACT_ATOMS: atom_id res chain seq x y z
N MET A 1 -37.47 47.81 12.82
CA MET A 1 -37.84 46.62 12.02
C MET A 1 -36.78 46.24 10.99
N GLN A 2 -36.14 47.16 10.34
CA GLN A 2 -35.14 46.87 9.30
C GLN A 2 -33.90 46.10 9.77
N ARG A 3 -33.37 46.35 10.96
CA ARG A 3 -32.19 45.65 11.49
C ARG A 3 -32.38 44.12 11.63
N LYS A 4 -33.53 43.67 12.08
CA LYS A 4 -33.85 42.24 12.24
C LYS A 4 -33.94 41.53 10.89
N GLN A 5 -34.45 42.19 9.86
CA GLN A 5 -34.52 41.64 8.50
C GLN A 5 -33.14 41.56 7.85
N LEU A 6 -32.25 42.52 8.11
CA LEU A 6 -30.89 42.51 7.60
C LEU A 6 -30.07 41.36 8.22
N VAL A 7 -30.19 41.20 9.55
CA VAL A 7 -29.51 40.09 10.28
C VAL A 7 -30.02 38.74 9.79
N ASN A 8 -31.31 38.59 9.56
CA ASN A 8 -31.91 37.34 9.09
C ASN A 8 -31.44 36.99 7.66
N ARG A 9 -31.30 37.98 6.78
CA ARG A 9 -30.76 37.80 5.41
C ARG A 9 -29.30 37.40 5.42
N ILE A 10 -28.47 37.97 6.30
CA ILE A 10 -27.06 37.61 6.46
C ILE A 10 -26.95 36.19 7.01
N LEU A 11 -27.75 35.82 7.99
CA LEU A 11 -27.77 34.47 8.57
C LEU A 11 -28.15 33.41 7.52
N ILE A 12 -29.18 33.67 6.72
CA ILE A 12 -29.58 32.79 5.62
C ILE A 12 -28.45 32.66 4.60
N GLY A 13 -27.79 33.77 4.24
CA GLY A 13 -26.64 33.75 3.32
C GLY A 13 -25.47 32.89 3.84
N ILE A 14 -25.16 32.99 5.13
CA ILE A 14 -24.11 32.17 5.77
C ILE A 14 -24.51 30.69 5.78
N VAL A 15 -25.77 30.38 6.12
CA VAL A 15 -26.26 28.99 6.13
C VAL A 15 -26.20 28.37 4.72
N VAL A 16 -26.63 29.12 3.70
CA VAL A 16 -26.55 28.66 2.29
C VAL A 16 -25.09 28.45 1.85
N LEU A 17 -24.19 29.34 2.25
CA LEU A 17 -22.78 29.24 1.94
C LEU A 17 -22.13 28.03 2.65
N LEU A 18 -22.47 27.77 3.90
CA LEU A 18 -22.00 26.60 4.65
C LEU A 18 -22.56 25.29 4.09
N LEU A 19 -23.82 25.26 3.69
CA LEU A 19 -24.43 24.11 3.02
C LEU A 19 -23.78 23.85 1.65
N GLY A 20 -23.51 24.89 0.87
CA GLY A 20 -22.82 24.79 -0.39
C GLY A 20 -21.38 24.25 -0.22
N ALA A 21 -20.66 24.75 0.77
CA ALA A 21 -19.33 24.28 1.11
C ALA A 21 -19.34 22.81 1.57
N ALA A 22 -20.32 22.41 2.41
CA ALA A 22 -20.47 21.03 2.85
C ALA A 22 -20.81 20.08 1.69
N LEU A 23 -21.65 20.49 0.76
CA LEU A 23 -21.95 19.74 -0.46
C LEU A 23 -20.74 19.62 -1.39
N CYS A 24 -19.96 20.69 -1.55
CA CYS A 24 -18.70 20.63 -2.32
C CYS A 24 -17.67 19.70 -1.69
N LEU A 25 -17.53 19.72 -0.36
CA LEU A 25 -16.62 18.81 0.36
C LEU A 25 -17.07 17.35 0.31
N SER A 26 -18.39 17.10 0.36
CA SER A 26 -18.94 15.74 0.25
C SER A 26 -18.91 15.19 -1.17
N SER A 27 -18.88 16.08 -2.16
CA SER A 27 -18.79 15.73 -3.59
C SER A 27 -17.33 15.64 -4.08
N PHE A 28 -16.34 15.81 -3.19
CA PHE A 28 -14.94 15.59 -3.56
C PHE A 28 -14.80 14.14 -4.03
N PRO A 29 -14.60 13.90 -5.32
CA PRO A 29 -14.80 12.59 -5.89
C PRO A 29 -13.74 11.62 -5.32
N ARG A 30 -14.21 10.56 -4.68
CA ARG A 30 -13.40 9.38 -4.37
C ARG A 30 -12.60 8.89 -5.59
N THR A 31 -13.04 9.27 -6.78
CA THR A 31 -12.44 9.01 -8.09
C THR A 31 -11.00 9.55 -8.22
N VAL A 32 -10.65 10.67 -7.54
CA VAL A 32 -9.27 11.19 -7.58
C VAL A 32 -8.31 10.30 -6.77
N TYR A 33 -8.79 9.71 -5.68
CA TYR A 33 -7.99 8.80 -4.87
C TYR A 33 -7.75 7.45 -5.54
N SER A 34 -8.68 6.98 -6.39
CA SER A 34 -8.55 5.70 -7.08
C SER A 34 -7.40 5.68 -8.09
N TRP A 35 -7.00 6.83 -8.64
CA TRP A 35 -5.86 6.92 -9.57
C TRP A 35 -4.52 6.62 -8.92
N PHE A 36 -4.44 6.74 -7.59
CA PHE A 36 -3.25 6.49 -6.81
C PHE A 36 -3.34 5.20 -5.99
N GLU A 37 -4.43 4.45 -6.12
CA GLU A 37 -4.57 3.14 -5.49
C GLU A 37 -3.52 2.18 -6.08
N ILE A 38 -2.85 1.42 -5.21
CA ILE A 38 -1.81 0.49 -5.65
C ILE A 38 -2.44 -0.64 -6.45
N GLU A 39 -2.26 -0.59 -7.75
CA GLU A 39 -2.76 -1.60 -8.70
C GLU A 39 -1.68 -2.60 -9.12
N ARG A 40 -0.43 -2.16 -9.10
CA ARG A 40 0.68 -2.95 -9.61
C ARG A 40 1.73 -3.21 -8.54
N VAL A 41 2.07 -4.47 -8.36
CA VAL A 41 3.20 -4.90 -7.53
C VAL A 41 4.20 -5.58 -8.45
N GLU A 42 5.35 -4.95 -8.63
CA GLU A 42 6.46 -5.47 -9.41
C GLU A 42 7.46 -6.14 -8.47
N ILE A 43 7.78 -7.39 -8.74
CA ILE A 43 8.78 -8.14 -7.98
C ILE A 43 10.04 -8.20 -8.83
N VAL A 44 11.13 -7.68 -8.28
CA VAL A 44 12.44 -7.64 -8.93
C VAL A 44 13.36 -8.64 -8.23
N GLY A 45 13.87 -9.61 -8.97
CA GLY A 45 14.75 -10.68 -8.48
C GLY A 45 14.62 -11.94 -9.30
N GLU A 46 15.50 -12.91 -9.07
CA GLU A 46 15.49 -14.21 -9.72
C GLU A 46 14.44 -15.13 -9.08
N ILE A 47 13.16 -14.89 -9.36
CA ILE A 47 12.06 -15.67 -8.80
C ILE A 47 11.31 -16.36 -9.92
N SER A 48 11.00 -17.65 -9.71
CA SER A 48 10.12 -18.37 -10.65
C SER A 48 8.72 -17.74 -10.66
N PRO A 49 7.99 -17.77 -11.81
CA PRO A 49 6.64 -17.22 -11.90
C PRO A 49 5.66 -17.80 -10.88
N ILE A 50 5.83 -19.07 -10.51
CA ILE A 50 4.99 -19.77 -9.52
C ILE A 50 5.25 -19.17 -8.12
N SER A 51 6.51 -19.01 -7.75
CA SER A 51 6.91 -18.40 -6.48
C SER A 51 6.46 -16.94 -6.40
N ALA A 52 6.54 -16.19 -7.50
CA ALA A 52 6.07 -14.82 -7.57
C ALA A 52 4.57 -14.69 -7.30
N SER A 53 3.75 -15.59 -7.84
CA SER A 53 2.31 -15.58 -7.61
C SER A 53 1.92 -15.96 -6.18
N GLN A 54 2.63 -16.91 -5.58
CA GLN A 54 2.47 -17.27 -4.18
C GLN A 54 2.90 -16.14 -3.25
N PHE A 55 4.01 -15.50 -3.56
CA PHE A 55 4.52 -14.37 -2.82
C PHE A 55 3.56 -13.17 -2.84
N LYS A 56 3.00 -12.83 -4.01
CA LYS A 56 1.97 -11.77 -4.11
C LYS A 56 0.76 -12.07 -3.23
N ARG A 57 0.32 -13.33 -3.15
CA ARG A 57 -0.76 -13.75 -2.25
C ARG A 57 -0.36 -13.64 -0.77
N ALA A 58 0.89 -13.96 -0.43
CA ALA A 58 1.40 -13.82 0.93
C ALA A 58 1.51 -12.37 1.40
N LEU A 59 1.75 -11.42 0.49
CA LEU A 59 1.71 -9.99 0.80
C LEU A 59 0.29 -9.52 1.19
N GLY A 60 -0.75 -10.12 0.57
CA GLY A 60 -2.15 -9.91 0.91
C GLY A 60 -2.52 -8.44 1.10
N ASP A 61 -3.15 -8.15 2.23
CA ASP A 61 -3.66 -6.81 2.56
C ASP A 61 -2.58 -5.77 2.83
N SER A 62 -1.32 -6.17 3.03
CA SER A 62 -0.22 -5.23 3.29
C SER A 62 0.06 -4.29 2.11
N THR A 63 -0.35 -4.66 0.90
CA THR A 63 -0.20 -3.85 -0.31
C THR A 63 -1.39 -2.93 -0.58
N GLN A 64 -2.43 -2.97 0.24
CA GLN A 64 -3.62 -2.15 0.08
C GLN A 64 -3.34 -0.69 0.46
N GLY A 65 -4.01 0.21 -0.25
CA GLY A 65 -3.90 1.63 -0.06
C GLY A 65 -3.50 2.38 -1.31
N THR A 66 -3.22 3.65 -1.14
CA THR A 66 -2.78 4.52 -2.23
C THR A 66 -1.26 4.68 -2.19
N PHE A 67 -0.69 5.26 -3.24
CA PHE A 67 0.73 5.64 -3.28
C PHE A 67 1.19 6.39 -2.02
N PHE A 68 0.31 7.20 -1.42
CA PHE A 68 0.64 8.02 -0.24
C PHE A 68 0.40 7.30 1.09
N THR A 69 -0.57 6.38 1.15
CA THR A 69 -1.02 5.77 2.40
C THR A 69 -0.49 4.35 2.62
N VAL A 70 0.01 3.68 1.57
CA VAL A 70 0.56 2.33 1.70
C VAL A 70 1.76 2.33 2.64
N ASP A 71 1.75 1.41 3.60
CA ASP A 71 2.86 1.24 4.54
C ASP A 71 3.93 0.31 3.95
N VAL A 72 4.99 0.92 3.41
CA VAL A 72 6.13 0.18 2.83
C VAL A 72 6.86 -0.71 3.84
N ASN A 73 6.84 -0.35 5.13
CA ASN A 73 7.46 -1.17 6.16
C ASN A 73 6.63 -2.42 6.43
N ALA A 74 5.30 -2.29 6.49
CA ALA A 74 4.39 -3.42 6.60
C ALA A 74 4.54 -4.39 5.42
N VAL A 75 4.66 -3.86 4.19
CA VAL A 75 4.94 -4.66 2.98
C VAL A 75 6.28 -5.38 3.08
N ARG A 76 7.33 -4.69 3.54
CA ARG A 76 8.66 -5.29 3.72
C ARG A 76 8.62 -6.43 4.75
N GLU A 77 7.99 -6.21 5.89
CA GLU A 77 7.86 -7.24 6.93
C GLU A 77 7.03 -8.44 6.45
N ALA A 78 5.96 -8.19 5.69
CA ALA A 78 5.19 -9.26 5.06
C ALA A 78 6.03 -10.07 4.07
N ALA A 79 6.87 -9.40 3.27
CA ALA A 79 7.78 -10.04 2.34
C ALA A 79 8.81 -10.93 3.05
N ARG A 80 9.35 -10.48 4.17
CA ARG A 80 10.34 -11.21 4.97
C ARG A 80 9.79 -12.43 5.71
N ARG A 81 8.46 -12.57 5.79
CA ARG A 81 7.83 -13.79 6.35
C ARG A 81 8.00 -15.02 5.45
N ALA A 82 8.30 -14.84 4.18
CA ALA A 82 8.59 -15.95 3.29
C ALA A 82 9.96 -16.57 3.66
N PRO A 83 10.06 -17.88 3.94
CA PRO A 83 11.27 -18.50 4.51
C PRO A 83 12.50 -18.35 3.62
N TRP A 84 12.30 -18.26 2.30
CA TRP A 84 13.37 -18.14 1.30
C TRP A 84 13.82 -16.69 1.07
N VAL A 85 13.13 -15.71 1.67
CA VAL A 85 13.47 -14.28 1.56
C VAL A 85 14.46 -13.92 2.66
N LYS A 86 15.67 -13.53 2.27
CA LYS A 86 16.68 -12.99 3.18
C LYS A 86 16.39 -11.54 3.54
N ASP A 87 16.15 -10.70 2.54
CA ASP A 87 15.74 -9.31 2.72
C ASP A 87 14.84 -8.85 1.57
N ALA A 88 14.10 -7.79 1.82
CA ALA A 88 13.23 -7.17 0.85
C ALA A 88 13.36 -5.65 0.90
N GLN A 89 13.52 -5.03 -0.24
CA GLN A 89 13.50 -3.57 -0.39
C GLN A 89 12.24 -3.16 -1.11
N VAL A 90 11.41 -2.36 -0.47
CA VAL A 90 10.12 -1.90 -1.01
C VAL A 90 10.24 -0.44 -1.39
N ARG A 91 9.84 -0.10 -2.61
CA ARG A 91 9.82 1.27 -3.12
C ARG A 91 8.48 1.58 -3.75
N ARG A 92 8.00 2.80 -3.52
CA ARG A 92 6.84 3.32 -4.23
C ARG A 92 7.26 3.74 -5.62
N VAL A 93 6.49 3.32 -6.64
CA VAL A 93 6.67 3.72 -8.04
C VAL A 93 5.43 4.50 -8.46
N TRP A 94 5.65 5.74 -8.83
CA TRP A 94 4.58 6.62 -9.23
C TRP A 94 3.90 6.15 -10.53
N PRO A 95 2.57 6.26 -10.71
CA PRO A 95 1.61 6.86 -9.79
C PRO A 95 0.95 5.86 -8.81
N ASN A 96 0.97 4.53 -9.08
CA ASN A 96 0.13 3.53 -8.43
C ASN A 96 0.79 2.15 -8.31
N ALA A 97 2.12 2.11 -8.24
CA ALA A 97 2.85 0.85 -8.18
C ALA A 97 3.78 0.75 -6.97
N LEU A 98 4.06 -0.50 -6.58
CA LEU A 98 5.13 -0.86 -5.66
C LEU A 98 6.15 -1.71 -6.38
N SER A 99 7.43 -1.41 -6.18
CA SER A 99 8.55 -2.27 -6.60
C SER A 99 9.14 -2.93 -5.36
N ILE A 100 9.19 -4.25 -5.37
CA ILE A 100 9.73 -5.07 -4.29
C ILE A 100 10.93 -5.81 -4.85
N LYS A 101 12.12 -5.37 -4.45
CA LYS A 101 13.36 -6.10 -4.76
C LYS A 101 13.60 -7.11 -3.65
N ILE A 102 13.71 -8.38 -4.02
CA ILE A 102 13.90 -9.51 -3.11
C ILE A 102 15.33 -10.01 -3.22
N GLU A 103 15.94 -10.19 -2.06
CA GLU A 103 17.19 -10.93 -1.89
C GLU A 103 16.85 -12.29 -1.27
N GLN A 104 17.26 -13.36 -1.91
CA GLN A 104 17.00 -14.73 -1.45
C GLN A 104 18.17 -15.27 -0.63
N HIS A 105 17.88 -16.22 0.27
CA HIS A 105 18.92 -17.02 0.88
C HIS A 105 19.60 -17.90 -0.18
N GLU A 106 20.91 -17.94 -0.15
CA GLU A 106 21.67 -18.85 -0.97
C GLU A 106 21.79 -20.20 -0.25
N ALA A 107 21.28 -21.25 -0.89
CA ALA A 107 21.32 -22.59 -0.31
C ALA A 107 22.73 -23.16 -0.35
N LEU A 108 23.29 -23.51 0.82
CA LEU A 108 24.58 -24.16 0.96
C LEU A 108 24.44 -25.69 0.95
N ALA A 109 23.45 -26.22 1.68
CA ALA A 109 23.25 -27.66 1.86
C ALA A 109 21.79 -27.99 2.16
N LEU A 110 21.44 -29.26 1.97
CA LEU A 110 20.19 -29.84 2.41
C LEU A 110 20.37 -30.42 3.82
N TRP A 111 19.51 -30.04 4.76
CA TRP A 111 19.51 -30.61 6.11
C TRP A 111 18.79 -31.96 6.15
N GLU A 112 19.06 -32.75 7.20
CA GLU A 112 18.52 -34.13 7.34
C GLU A 112 16.99 -34.22 7.27
N ASP A 113 16.28 -33.17 7.64
CA ASP A 113 14.82 -33.08 7.61
C ASP A 113 14.24 -32.51 6.30
N GLY A 114 15.08 -32.32 5.28
CA GLY A 114 14.66 -31.82 3.97
C GLY A 114 14.60 -30.28 3.85
N ARG A 115 14.97 -29.53 4.90
CA ARG A 115 15.13 -28.09 4.83
C ARG A 115 16.46 -27.69 4.23
N LEU A 116 16.52 -26.50 3.66
CA LEU A 116 17.75 -25.94 3.14
C LEU A 116 18.46 -25.11 4.22
N VAL A 117 19.78 -25.18 4.23
CA VAL A 117 20.63 -24.34 5.06
C VAL A 117 21.25 -23.28 4.18
N SER A 118 21.12 -22.02 4.55
CA SER A 118 21.79 -20.92 3.84
C SER A 118 23.28 -20.87 4.17
N THR A 119 24.03 -20.14 3.34
CA THR A 119 25.45 -19.83 3.58
C THR A 119 25.69 -19.11 4.90
N GLU A 120 24.67 -18.50 5.47
CA GLU A 120 24.70 -17.80 6.77
C GLU A 120 24.23 -18.67 7.94
N GLY A 121 23.88 -19.95 7.69
CA GLY A 121 23.43 -20.90 8.72
C GLY A 121 21.95 -20.81 9.07
N HIS A 122 21.12 -20.14 8.27
CA HIS A 122 19.67 -20.12 8.46
C HIS A 122 19.00 -21.31 7.77
N LEU A 123 18.08 -21.96 8.46
CA LEU A 123 17.23 -23.03 7.91
C LEU A 123 15.98 -22.40 7.25
N PHE A 124 15.67 -22.79 6.02
CA PHE A 124 14.50 -22.28 5.28
C PHE A 124 13.89 -23.35 4.36
#